data_d0c31c90714252e71c1de015c48da86f
#
_entry.id   d0c31c90714252e71c1de015c48da86f
#
_cell.length_a   1.000
_cell.length_b   1.000
_cell.length_c   1.000
_cell.angle_alpha   90.00
_cell.angle_beta   90.00
_cell.angle_gamma   90.00
#
_symmetry.space_group_name_H-M   'P 1'
#
loop_
_entity.id
_entity.type
_entity.pdbx_description
1 polymer ?
#
loop_
_entity_poly.entity_id
_entity_poly.type
_entity_poly.pdbx_seq_one_letter_code
_entity_poly.pdbx_strand_id
1 'polypeptide(L)'
;MNEFTITPFRGLHLLLLLLTAAAVLLIFLLLRGKPEARRSRFLIGVCFFNFALFAGYKLSLSMDAAYVRAYYPNGFNIFNELPLHLCNINLFLIPLGVWKRNRSIMGFSFFVAPLGALMALLFPEPLFAGFPLFLPRIFGYYVTHAILVVCGLSLATLGFYRPD
;
A
#
# COMPACT_ATOMS: atom_id res chain seq x y z
N MET A 1 -10.38 3.60 26.46
CA MET A 1 -10.04 3.21 25.08
C MET A 1 -9.18 4.32 24.52
N ASN A 2 -7.96 4.02 24.06
CA ASN A 2 -7.09 5.06 23.47
C ASN A 2 -7.73 5.57 22.19
N GLU A 3 -7.88 6.87 22.04
CA GLU A 3 -8.52 7.56 20.91
C GLU A 3 -7.90 7.20 19.54
N PHE A 4 -6.65 6.75 19.53
CA PHE A 4 -5.89 6.37 18.31
C PHE A 4 -5.87 4.87 18.00
N THR A 5 -6.78 4.09 18.59
CA THR A 5 -6.88 2.65 18.29
C THR A 5 -7.69 2.41 17.02
N ILE A 6 -7.12 1.65 16.07
CA ILE A 6 -7.80 1.30 14.82
C ILE A 6 -8.72 0.10 15.08
N THR A 7 -10.02 0.36 15.06
CA THR A 7 -11.04 -0.68 15.06
C THR A 7 -11.73 -0.67 13.70
N PRO A 8 -11.86 -1.82 13.01
CA PRO A 8 -12.52 -1.87 11.70
C PRO A 8 -13.89 -1.21 11.69
N PHE A 9 -14.16 -0.43 10.65
CA PHE A 9 -15.39 0.33 10.42
C PHE A 9 -15.77 1.35 11.50
N ARG A 10 -14.82 1.78 12.35
CA ARG A 10 -15.00 2.87 13.31
C ARG A 10 -14.16 4.10 12.95
N GLY A 11 -14.42 5.21 13.63
CA GLY A 11 -13.95 6.56 13.32
C GLY A 11 -12.57 6.69 12.69
N LEU A 12 -11.50 6.25 13.37
CA LEU A 12 -10.14 6.35 12.83
C LEU A 12 -9.92 5.51 11.58
N HIS A 13 -10.50 4.31 11.52
CA HIS A 13 -10.41 3.45 10.34
C HIS A 13 -11.13 4.07 9.14
N LEU A 14 -12.35 4.59 9.33
CA LEU A 14 -13.09 5.29 8.28
C LEU A 14 -12.35 6.55 7.82
N LEU A 15 -11.73 7.29 8.75
CA LEU A 15 -10.89 8.43 8.41
C LEU A 15 -9.72 8.03 7.51
N LEU A 16 -9.02 6.94 7.80
CA LEU A 16 -7.92 6.44 6.96
C LEU A 16 -8.40 6.06 5.55
N LEU A 17 -9.56 5.42 5.44
CA LEU A 17 -10.15 5.11 4.13
C LEU A 17 -10.52 6.39 3.36
N LEU A 18 -11.12 7.37 4.02
CA LEU A 18 -11.44 8.67 3.42
C LEU A 18 -10.17 9.43 2.99
N LEU A 19 -9.13 9.44 3.82
CA LEU A 19 -7.85 10.04 3.46
C LEU A 19 -7.19 9.33 2.27
N THR A 20 -7.32 8.01 2.16
CA THR A 20 -6.85 7.25 0.99
C THR A 20 -7.58 7.68 -0.27
N ALA A 21 -8.91 7.77 -0.23
CA ALA A 21 -9.72 8.24 -1.35
C ALA A 21 -9.40 9.71 -1.72
N ALA A 22 -9.25 10.56 -0.72
CA ALA A 22 -8.86 11.96 -0.92
C ALA A 22 -7.46 12.08 -1.55
N ALA A 23 -6.51 11.21 -1.18
CA ALA A 23 -5.18 11.18 -1.77
C ALA A 23 -5.22 10.81 -3.27
N VAL A 24 -6.06 9.83 -3.67
CA VAL A 24 -6.26 9.50 -5.09
C VAL A 24 -6.77 10.73 -5.86
N LEU A 25 -7.80 11.39 -5.34
CA LEU A 25 -8.37 12.58 -5.97
C LEU A 25 -7.35 13.72 -6.05
N LEU A 26 -6.63 13.99 -4.96
CA LEU A 26 -5.63 15.05 -4.89
C LEU A 26 -4.51 14.82 -5.92
N ILE A 27 -3.96 13.60 -6.00
CA ILE A 27 -2.91 13.26 -6.95
C ILE A 27 -3.42 13.43 -8.38
N PHE A 28 -4.65 12.97 -8.67
CA PHE A 28 -5.26 13.21 -9.97
C PHE A 28 -5.34 14.71 -10.28
N LEU A 29 -5.88 15.53 -9.38
CA LEU A 29 -6.03 16.97 -9.60
C LEU A 29 -4.69 17.70 -9.79
N LEU A 30 -3.67 17.31 -9.03
CA LEU A 30 -2.34 17.93 -9.10
C LEU A 30 -1.55 17.54 -10.36
N LEU A 31 -1.78 16.32 -10.86
CA LEU A 31 -0.99 15.75 -11.97
C LEU A 31 -1.75 15.68 -13.29
N ARG A 32 -3.07 15.84 -13.31
CA ARG A 32 -3.82 15.96 -14.56
C ARG A 32 -3.29 17.15 -15.36
N GLY A 33 -3.09 16.96 -16.66
CA GLY A 33 -2.53 18.00 -17.53
C GLY A 33 -1.01 18.23 -17.40
N LYS A 34 -0.31 17.56 -16.48
CA LYS A 34 1.17 17.60 -16.46
C LYS A 34 1.75 16.66 -17.52
N PRO A 35 2.96 16.98 -18.04
CA PRO A 35 3.64 16.11 -19.00
C PRO A 35 3.79 14.67 -18.48
N GLU A 36 3.71 13.68 -19.38
CA GLU A 36 3.82 12.26 -19.03
C GLU A 36 5.09 11.96 -18.20
N ALA A 37 6.22 12.55 -18.58
CA ALA A 37 7.48 12.39 -17.87
C ALA A 37 7.41 12.81 -16.40
N ARG A 38 6.64 13.85 -16.06
CA ARG A 38 6.44 14.29 -14.67
C ARG A 38 5.54 13.34 -13.91
N ARG A 39 4.44 12.88 -14.53
CA ARG A 39 3.52 11.90 -13.95
C ARG A 39 4.23 10.58 -13.68
N SER A 40 5.01 10.10 -14.66
CA SER A 40 5.79 8.85 -14.55
C SER A 40 6.83 8.94 -13.42
N ARG A 41 7.65 9.99 -13.38
CA ARG A 41 8.65 10.18 -12.29
C ARG A 41 7.99 10.24 -10.92
N PHE A 42 6.86 10.91 -10.79
CA PHE A 42 6.12 10.98 -9.55
C PHE A 42 5.64 9.59 -9.12
N LEU A 43 4.95 8.85 -10.00
CA LEU A 43 4.40 7.53 -9.67
C LEU A 43 5.50 6.52 -9.31
N ILE A 44 6.59 6.50 -10.09
CA ILE A 44 7.76 5.66 -9.80
C ILE A 44 8.36 6.05 -8.44
N GLY A 45 8.54 7.33 -8.16
CA GLY A 45 9.07 7.82 -6.88
C GLY A 45 8.21 7.41 -5.69
N VAL A 46 6.87 7.51 -5.80
CA VAL A 46 5.94 7.08 -4.76
C VAL A 46 6.02 5.56 -4.55
N CYS A 47 6.18 4.76 -5.61
CA CYS A 47 6.36 3.31 -5.47
C CYS A 47 7.66 2.97 -4.74
N PHE A 48 8.77 3.62 -5.05
CA PHE A 48 10.04 3.43 -4.33
C PHE A 48 9.95 3.87 -2.87
N PHE A 49 9.30 4.99 -2.60
CA PHE A 49 9.04 5.44 -1.24
C PHE A 49 8.19 4.40 -0.47
N ASN A 50 7.14 3.88 -1.09
CA ASN A 50 6.31 2.83 -0.50
C ASN A 50 7.09 1.54 -0.25
N PHE A 51 7.99 1.16 -1.17
CA PHE A 51 8.87 0.02 -0.96
C PHE A 51 9.80 0.22 0.24
N ALA A 52 10.38 1.42 0.41
CA ALA A 52 11.21 1.73 1.57
C ALA A 52 10.41 1.67 2.88
N LEU A 53 9.19 2.20 2.91
CA LEU A 53 8.27 2.08 4.05
C LEU A 53 7.92 0.61 4.34
N PHE A 54 7.61 -0.16 3.29
CA PHE A 54 7.32 -1.59 3.41
C PHE A 54 8.50 -2.34 4.02
N ALA A 55 9.72 -2.15 3.49
CA ALA A 55 10.92 -2.78 4.03
C ALA A 55 11.17 -2.39 5.50
N GLY A 56 11.01 -1.11 5.82
CA GLY A 56 11.19 -0.59 7.18
C GLY A 56 10.21 -1.21 8.18
N TYR A 57 8.90 -1.24 7.84
CA TYR A 57 7.94 -1.84 8.77
C TYR A 57 8.10 -3.36 8.88
N LYS A 58 8.42 -4.06 7.78
CA LYS A 58 8.71 -5.50 7.82
C LYS A 58 9.92 -5.81 8.70
N LEU A 59 10.95 -5.00 8.63
CA LEU A 59 12.10 -5.13 9.55
C LEU A 59 11.67 -4.88 11.00
N SER A 60 10.79 -3.92 11.27
CA SER A 60 10.29 -3.65 12.63
C SER A 60 9.46 -4.80 13.22
N LEU A 61 8.88 -5.69 12.39
CA LEU A 61 8.14 -6.86 12.87
C LEU A 61 9.05 -7.84 13.64
N SER A 62 10.33 -7.94 13.29
CA SER A 62 11.29 -8.77 14.02
C SER A 62 11.48 -8.32 15.48
N MET A 63 11.17 -7.04 15.77
CA MET A 63 11.29 -6.44 17.09
C MET A 63 9.96 -6.46 17.86
N ASP A 64 8.85 -6.82 17.22
CA ASP A 64 7.52 -6.89 17.84
C ASP A 64 7.31 -8.29 18.46
N ALA A 65 7.54 -8.40 19.76
CA ALA A 65 7.43 -9.67 20.48
C ALA A 65 6.04 -10.31 20.42
N ALA A 66 4.96 -9.51 20.28
CA ALA A 66 3.60 -10.05 20.13
C ALA A 66 3.42 -10.68 18.74
N TYR A 67 3.91 -10.01 17.69
CA TYR A 67 3.89 -10.51 16.33
C TYR A 67 4.74 -11.77 16.18
N VAL A 68 6.00 -11.73 16.66
CA VAL A 68 6.93 -12.88 16.57
C VAL A 68 6.34 -14.10 17.28
N ARG A 69 5.79 -13.95 18.48
CA ARG A 69 5.17 -15.09 19.20
C ARG A 69 3.95 -15.68 18.47
N ALA A 70 3.17 -14.84 17.78
CA ALA A 70 1.96 -15.31 17.11
C ALA A 70 2.24 -16.04 15.79
N TYR A 71 3.22 -15.56 15.01
CA TYR A 71 3.48 -16.08 13.66
C TYR A 71 4.76 -16.89 13.53
N TYR A 72 5.71 -16.75 14.47
CA TYR A 72 7.05 -17.35 14.40
C TYR A 72 7.44 -18.02 15.72
N PRO A 73 6.73 -19.08 16.15
CA PRO A 73 7.02 -19.75 17.43
C PRO A 73 8.46 -20.33 17.48
N ASN A 74 9.06 -20.61 16.31
CA ASN A 74 10.43 -21.12 16.17
C ASN A 74 11.46 -20.02 15.84
N GLY A 75 11.11 -18.74 15.99
CA GLY A 75 11.96 -17.60 15.68
C GLY A 75 11.63 -16.91 14.37
N PHE A 76 11.86 -15.59 14.33
CA PHE A 76 11.53 -14.75 13.17
C PHE A 76 12.30 -15.16 11.91
N ASN A 77 11.58 -15.28 10.79
CA ASN A 77 12.15 -15.58 9.48
C ASN A 77 11.78 -14.51 8.46
N ILE A 78 12.76 -13.68 8.09
CA ILE A 78 12.57 -12.58 7.12
C ILE A 78 12.10 -13.07 5.73
N PHE A 79 12.44 -14.29 5.34
CA PHE A 79 12.02 -14.83 4.04
C PHE A 79 10.51 -15.02 3.94
N ASN A 80 9.82 -15.25 5.06
CA ASN A 80 8.35 -15.33 5.10
C ASN A 80 7.68 -13.96 4.98
N GLU A 81 8.46 -12.88 5.21
CA GLU A 81 7.98 -11.50 5.13
C GLU A 81 8.30 -10.83 3.78
N LEU A 82 8.85 -11.58 2.82
CA LEU A 82 9.11 -11.05 1.48
C LEU A 82 7.82 -10.58 0.80
N PRO A 83 7.90 -9.58 -0.08
CA PRO A 83 6.74 -8.97 -0.75
C PRO A 83 6.15 -9.88 -1.85
N LEU A 84 5.93 -11.16 -1.56
CA LEU A 84 5.43 -12.14 -2.53
C LEU A 84 3.89 -12.22 -2.57
N HIS A 85 3.19 -11.52 -1.66
CA HIS A 85 1.74 -11.37 -1.76
C HIS A 85 1.38 -10.56 -3.02
N LEU A 86 0.25 -10.90 -3.65
CA LEU A 86 -0.21 -10.27 -4.90
C LEU A 86 -0.30 -8.73 -4.80
N CYS A 87 -0.69 -8.18 -3.65
CA CYS A 87 -0.69 -6.75 -3.42
C CYS A 87 0.74 -6.18 -3.43
N ASN A 88 1.67 -6.81 -2.70
CA ASN A 88 3.01 -6.28 -2.47
C ASN A 88 3.93 -6.42 -3.69
N ILE A 89 3.77 -7.45 -4.53
CA ILE A 89 4.55 -7.59 -5.77
C ILE A 89 4.33 -6.38 -6.71
N ASN A 90 3.18 -5.71 -6.57
CA ASN A 90 2.87 -4.50 -7.34
C ASN A 90 3.74 -3.28 -6.96
N LEU A 91 4.47 -3.32 -5.81
CA LEU A 91 5.51 -2.34 -5.50
C LEU A 91 6.61 -2.31 -6.57
N PHE A 92 6.85 -3.45 -7.25
CA PHE A 92 7.81 -3.60 -8.35
C PHE A 92 7.14 -3.52 -9.71
N LEU A 93 5.96 -4.12 -9.86
CA LEU A 93 5.29 -4.21 -11.17
C LEU A 93 4.80 -2.85 -11.66
N ILE A 94 4.26 -2.00 -10.77
CA ILE A 94 3.80 -0.66 -11.17
C ILE A 94 4.95 0.18 -11.75
N PRO A 95 6.08 0.42 -11.04
CA PRO A 95 7.17 1.21 -11.59
C PRO A 95 7.80 0.57 -12.83
N LEU A 96 7.91 -0.77 -12.89
CA LEU A 96 8.40 -1.49 -14.06
C LEU A 96 7.47 -1.30 -15.27
N GLY A 97 6.16 -1.46 -15.08
CA GLY A 97 5.15 -1.28 -16.11
C GLY A 97 5.15 0.13 -16.70
N VAL A 98 5.22 1.15 -15.83
CA VAL A 98 5.29 2.56 -16.23
C VAL A 98 6.60 2.87 -16.94
N TRP A 99 7.74 2.41 -16.43
CA TRP A 99 9.05 2.63 -17.05
C TRP A 99 9.18 1.97 -18.42
N LYS A 100 8.76 0.70 -18.52
CA LYS A 100 8.81 -0.07 -19.78
C LYS A 100 7.63 0.21 -20.71
N ARG A 101 6.66 1.04 -20.30
CA ARG A 101 5.40 1.28 -21.02
C ARG A 101 4.66 -0.01 -21.39
N ASN A 102 4.75 -1.01 -20.51
CA ASN A 102 4.16 -2.32 -20.75
C ASN A 102 2.69 -2.34 -20.32
N ARG A 103 1.77 -2.35 -21.32
CA ARG A 103 0.32 -2.30 -21.11
C ARG A 103 -0.19 -3.50 -20.28
N SER A 104 0.35 -4.70 -20.50
CA SER A 104 -0.09 -5.91 -19.79
C SER A 104 0.25 -5.84 -18.31
N ILE A 105 1.48 -5.39 -17.96
CA ILE A 105 1.89 -5.20 -16.55
C ILE A 105 1.03 -4.11 -15.91
N MET A 106 0.83 -2.97 -16.58
CA MET A 106 0.00 -1.89 -16.04
C MET A 106 -1.45 -2.31 -15.86
N GLY A 107 -2.02 -3.07 -16.81
CA GLY A 107 -3.37 -3.61 -16.72
C GLY A 107 -3.54 -4.58 -15.55
N PHE A 108 -2.62 -5.54 -15.39
CA PHE A 108 -2.60 -6.44 -14.24
C PHE A 108 -2.54 -5.64 -12.92
N SER A 109 -1.60 -4.71 -12.84
CA SER A 109 -1.40 -3.90 -11.62
C SER A 109 -2.58 -2.99 -11.31
N PHE A 110 -3.26 -2.45 -12.33
CA PHE A 110 -4.45 -1.63 -12.15
C PHE A 110 -5.59 -2.36 -11.44
N PHE A 111 -5.77 -3.65 -11.74
CA PHE A 111 -6.81 -4.45 -11.07
C PHE A 111 -6.31 -5.03 -9.74
N VAL A 112 -5.14 -5.63 -9.73
CA VAL A 112 -4.67 -6.43 -8.59
C VAL A 112 -4.19 -5.56 -7.43
N ALA A 113 -3.48 -4.46 -7.72
CA ALA A 113 -2.90 -3.62 -6.66
C ALA A 113 -3.99 -2.94 -5.80
N PRO A 114 -4.95 -2.17 -6.38
CA PRO A 114 -5.97 -1.52 -5.56
C PRO A 114 -6.93 -2.52 -4.93
N LEU A 115 -7.30 -3.61 -5.62
CA LEU A 115 -8.22 -4.61 -5.08
C LEU A 115 -7.59 -5.32 -3.87
N GLY A 116 -6.38 -5.86 -4.00
CA GLY A 116 -5.70 -6.55 -2.92
C GLY A 116 -5.38 -5.63 -1.74
N ALA A 117 -4.91 -4.41 -2.02
CA ALA A 117 -4.61 -3.46 -0.96
C ALA A 117 -5.89 -2.93 -0.27
N LEU A 118 -6.98 -2.73 -1.00
CA LEU A 118 -8.26 -2.31 -0.42
C LEU A 118 -8.86 -3.42 0.45
N MET A 119 -8.77 -4.68 0.03
CA MET A 119 -9.20 -5.82 0.86
C MET A 119 -8.42 -5.89 2.17
N ALA A 120 -7.10 -5.67 2.12
CA ALA A 120 -6.27 -5.61 3.33
C ALA A 120 -6.67 -4.43 4.25
N LEU A 121 -7.02 -3.28 3.68
CA LEU A 121 -7.49 -2.13 4.45
C LEU A 121 -8.88 -2.34 5.05
N LEU A 122 -9.81 -2.95 4.32
CA LEU A 122 -11.19 -3.17 4.77
C LEU A 122 -11.29 -4.31 5.80
N PHE A 123 -10.51 -5.37 5.60
CA PHE A 123 -10.56 -6.59 6.40
C PHE A 123 -9.16 -6.91 6.97
N PRO A 124 -8.62 -6.06 7.85
CA PRO A 124 -7.30 -6.30 8.41
C PRO A 124 -7.29 -7.57 9.27
N GLU A 125 -6.19 -8.28 9.22
CA GLU A 125 -5.97 -9.42 10.11
C GLU A 125 -5.98 -9.00 11.59
N PRO A 126 -6.33 -9.91 12.52
CA PRO A 126 -6.49 -9.57 13.94
C PRO A 126 -5.29 -8.88 14.59
N LEU A 127 -4.06 -9.19 14.16
CA LEU A 127 -2.85 -8.54 14.68
C LEU A 127 -2.60 -7.12 14.10
N PHE A 128 -3.37 -6.71 13.12
CA PHE A 128 -3.32 -5.36 12.53
C PHE A 128 -4.57 -4.52 12.89
N ALA A 129 -5.47 -5.06 13.73
CA ALA A 129 -6.66 -4.36 14.19
C ALA A 129 -6.71 -4.33 15.73
N GLY A 130 -7.39 -3.35 16.31
CA GLY A 130 -7.54 -3.23 17.76
C GLY A 130 -6.32 -2.63 18.48
N PHE A 131 -5.33 -2.11 17.75
CA PHE A 131 -4.09 -1.54 18.29
C PHE A 131 -3.94 -0.06 17.93
N PRO A 132 -3.09 0.69 18.68
CA PRO A 132 -2.81 2.09 18.37
C PRO A 132 -2.16 2.25 17.00
N LEU A 133 -2.61 3.26 16.24
CA LEU A 133 -2.10 3.56 14.90
C LEU A 133 -0.57 3.76 14.86
N PHE A 134 -0.01 4.39 15.88
CA PHE A 134 1.42 4.71 15.93
C PHE A 134 2.34 3.52 16.25
N LEU A 135 1.79 2.34 16.47
CA LEU A 135 2.60 1.13 16.52
C LEU A 135 3.23 0.89 15.13
N PRO A 136 4.56 0.70 14.99
CA PRO A 136 5.22 0.60 13.69
C PRO A 136 4.59 -0.41 12.73
N ARG A 137 4.17 -1.58 13.24
CA ARG A 137 3.48 -2.59 12.43
C ARG A 137 2.13 -2.10 11.91
N ILE A 138 1.35 -1.40 12.75
CA ILE A 138 0.02 -0.91 12.38
C ILE A 138 0.15 0.24 11.38
N PHE A 139 0.98 1.22 11.70
CA PHE A 139 1.27 2.34 10.81
C PHE A 139 1.78 1.87 9.45
N GLY A 140 2.80 1.02 9.45
CA GLY A 140 3.39 0.46 8.23
C GLY A 140 2.36 -0.28 7.38
N TYR A 141 1.57 -1.16 8.01
CA TYR A 141 0.53 -1.92 7.33
C TYR A 141 -0.48 -1.00 6.62
N TYR A 142 -1.12 -0.08 7.35
CA TYR A 142 -2.16 0.76 6.78
C TYR A 142 -1.62 1.75 5.75
N VAL A 143 -0.47 2.38 6.01
CA VAL A 143 0.10 3.38 5.10
C VAL A 143 0.59 2.74 3.80
N THR A 144 1.28 1.60 3.87
CA THR A 144 1.78 0.94 2.66
C THR A 144 0.65 0.44 1.76
N HIS A 145 -0.44 -0.10 2.34
CA HIS A 145 -1.61 -0.52 1.56
C HIS A 145 -2.38 0.69 1.00
N ALA A 146 -2.54 1.78 1.77
CA ALA A 146 -3.15 3.01 1.28
C ALA A 146 -2.38 3.58 0.07
N ILE A 147 -1.06 3.67 0.15
CA ILE A 147 -0.22 4.13 -0.97
C ILE A 147 -0.36 3.18 -2.17
N LEU A 148 -0.46 1.88 -1.94
CA LEU A 148 -0.61 0.90 -3.03
C LEU A 148 -1.96 1.04 -3.75
N VAL A 149 -3.05 1.31 -3.03
CA VAL A 149 -4.36 1.68 -3.64
C VAL A 149 -4.20 2.91 -4.52
N VAL A 150 -3.56 3.96 -4.00
CA VAL A 150 -3.30 5.20 -4.73
C VAL A 150 -2.48 4.95 -5.99
N CYS A 151 -1.38 4.20 -5.90
CA CYS A 151 -0.52 3.89 -7.05
C CYS A 151 -1.27 3.08 -8.12
N GLY A 152 -2.01 2.05 -7.73
CA GLY A 152 -2.77 1.21 -8.65
C GLY A 152 -3.84 2.00 -9.42
N LEU A 153 -4.65 2.80 -8.70
CA LEU A 153 -5.67 3.66 -9.31
C LEU A 153 -5.06 4.78 -10.17
N SER A 154 -3.87 5.27 -9.80
CA SER A 154 -3.15 6.28 -10.56
C SER A 154 -2.75 5.82 -11.96
N LEU A 155 -2.64 4.52 -12.22
CA LEU A 155 -2.38 4.00 -13.56
C LEU A 155 -3.46 4.43 -14.55
N ALA A 156 -4.74 4.36 -14.17
CA ALA A 156 -5.85 4.80 -15.01
C ALA A 156 -6.08 6.32 -14.91
N THR A 157 -6.15 6.88 -13.70
CA THR A 157 -6.48 8.30 -13.50
C THR A 157 -5.45 9.24 -14.09
N LEU A 158 -4.18 8.83 -14.15
CA LEU A 158 -3.12 9.59 -14.82
C LEU A 158 -2.92 9.21 -16.30
N GLY A 159 -3.72 8.29 -16.83
CA GLY A 159 -3.73 7.94 -18.25
C GLY A 159 -2.58 7.04 -18.72
N PHE A 160 -1.93 6.30 -17.82
CA PHE A 160 -0.94 5.27 -18.18
C PHE A 160 -1.60 4.00 -18.73
N TYR A 161 -2.76 3.66 -18.18
CA TYR A 161 -3.57 2.52 -18.59
C TYR A 161 -5.01 2.96 -18.83
N ARG A 162 -5.62 2.48 -19.91
CA ARG A 162 -7.06 2.59 -20.20
C ARG A 162 -7.60 1.19 -20.35
N PRO A 163 -8.53 0.77 -19.49
CA PRO A 163 -9.27 -0.46 -19.73
C PRO A 163 -10.12 -0.27 -21.01
N ASP A 164 -10.08 -1.26 -21.87
CA ASP A 164 -10.89 -1.30 -23.09
C ASP A 164 -12.31 -1.73 -22.75
#